data_9935e70412bd073a52e4141dae601bd3
#
_entry.id   9935e70412bd073a52e4141dae601bd3
#
_cell.length_a   1.000
_cell.length_b   1.000
_cell.length_c   1.000
_cell.angle_alpha   90.00
_cell.angle_beta   90.00
_cell.angle_gamma   90.00
#
_symmetry.space_group_name_H-M   'P 1'
#
loop_
_entity.id
_entity.type
_entity.pdbx_description
1 polymer ?
#
loop_
_entity_poly.entity_id
_entity_poly.type
_entity_poly.pdbx_seq_one_letter_code
_entity_poly.pdbx_strand_id
1 'polypeptide(L)'
;MSPITPHRLLLIAAAASALALVPAAASAAPAPGRYTTIDVPGAADTVAVGANDSGVVSGFYTDSNGNNHGFLDRAGTFTTINVPGAAGTVATVVNDLGIVVGYYIDSSGDAHGFVDRAGRFTTINAPGAGPGSGQGTFVANMNNLGVIAGFTIDSSGVQHGFIDRAGRFTTINNPNAGTASGQGTDVGYINDLGQVTGAYTESNNNTVAFAGSPGRLTTVSDPLAPAFSTLTAAINDAGVVVGEWFDANATFHGFSASHGVFTPIEDPAGTEGTHVDGISNRGVIVGFSVDSSGNFHGFELSPAR
;
A
#
# COMPACT_ATOMS: atom_id res chain seq x y z
N MET A 1 -9.31 -12.44 20.99
CA MET A 1 -8.84 -11.35 20.10
C MET A 1 -8.12 -12.03 18.97
N SER A 2 -8.67 -12.01 17.76
CA SER A 2 -7.97 -12.55 16.59
C SER A 2 -6.75 -11.68 16.29
N PRO A 3 -5.61 -12.26 15.88
CA PRO A 3 -4.44 -11.47 15.49
C PRO A 3 -4.83 -10.53 14.35
N ILE A 4 -4.42 -9.27 14.45
CA ILE A 4 -4.59 -8.28 13.39
C ILE A 4 -3.66 -8.72 12.26
N THR A 5 -4.22 -9.26 11.18
CA THR A 5 -3.43 -9.58 9.99
C THR A 5 -2.89 -8.29 9.36
N PRO A 6 -1.67 -8.29 8.77
CA PRO A 6 -1.05 -7.10 8.15
C PRO A 6 -1.92 -6.41 7.11
N HIS A 7 -2.81 -7.15 6.43
CA HIS A 7 -3.84 -6.62 5.55
C HIS A 7 -4.76 -5.59 6.21
N ARG A 8 -5.05 -5.74 7.51
CA ARG A 8 -5.87 -4.78 8.24
C ARG A 8 -5.12 -3.49 8.57
N LEU A 9 -3.79 -3.50 8.57
CA LEU A 9 -2.97 -2.30 8.79
C LEU A 9 -2.81 -1.46 7.50
N LEU A 10 -2.80 -2.07 6.32
CA LEU A 10 -2.93 -1.35 5.04
C LEU A 10 -4.40 -0.97 4.73
N LEU A 11 -5.37 -1.69 5.34
CA LEU A 11 -6.82 -1.52 5.17
C LEU A 11 -7.49 -0.80 6.37
N ILE A 12 -6.73 -0.15 7.26
CA ILE A 12 -7.34 0.56 8.39
C ILE A 12 -8.02 1.82 7.85
N ALA A 13 -9.30 1.71 7.72
CA ALA A 13 -10.41 2.60 7.96
C ALA A 13 -11.54 2.51 6.92
N ALA A 14 -12.01 1.32 6.60
CA ALA A 14 -13.36 1.20 6.03
C ALA A 14 -14.37 0.95 7.16
N ALA A 15 -14.70 1.98 7.92
CA ALA A 15 -15.88 1.95 8.77
C ALA A 15 -17.11 2.13 7.87
N ALA A 16 -17.93 1.10 7.78
CA ALA A 16 -19.21 1.12 7.08
C ALA A 16 -20.10 2.25 7.59
N SER A 17 -20.35 3.25 6.77
CA SER A 17 -21.41 4.24 6.95
C SER A 17 -22.44 4.09 5.83
N ALA A 18 -23.72 4.12 6.21
CA ALA A 18 -24.87 3.69 5.48
C ALA A 18 -25.08 4.32 4.09
N LEU A 19 -25.57 3.47 3.19
CA LEU A 19 -25.98 3.63 1.78
C LEU A 19 -26.86 4.82 1.46
N ALA A 20 -26.51 5.47 0.31
CA ALA A 20 -27.48 6.03 -0.61
C ALA A 20 -27.26 5.36 -1.98
N LEU A 21 -28.32 4.79 -2.56
CA LEU A 21 -28.30 4.21 -3.91
C LEU A 21 -27.93 5.30 -4.95
N VAL A 22 -26.80 5.13 -5.61
CA VAL A 22 -26.42 5.89 -6.82
C VAL A 22 -26.58 4.95 -8.02
N PRO A 23 -27.19 5.39 -9.15
CA PRO A 23 -27.34 4.54 -10.32
C PRO A 23 -25.95 4.19 -10.89
N ALA A 24 -25.77 2.92 -11.26
CA ALA A 24 -24.55 2.42 -11.86
C ALA A 24 -24.17 3.24 -13.11
N ALA A 25 -23.04 3.94 -13.04
CA ALA A 25 -22.40 4.51 -14.21
C ALA A 25 -21.84 3.37 -15.07
N ALA A 26 -21.86 3.54 -16.39
CA ALA A 26 -21.32 2.56 -17.31
C ALA A 26 -19.83 2.32 -16.99
N SER A 27 -19.47 1.06 -16.70
CA SER A 27 -18.09 0.64 -16.47
C SER A 27 -17.23 1.01 -17.69
N ALA A 28 -16.16 1.77 -17.48
CA ALA A 28 -15.12 1.92 -18.48
C ALA A 28 -14.49 0.55 -18.78
N ALA A 29 -13.94 0.37 -19.99
CA ALA A 29 -13.24 -0.86 -20.31
C ALA A 29 -11.98 -1.01 -19.40
N PRO A 30 -11.66 -2.23 -18.93
CA PRO A 30 -10.46 -2.47 -18.11
C PRO A 30 -9.19 -1.95 -18.77
N ALA A 31 -8.17 -1.64 -17.99
CA ALA A 31 -6.88 -1.19 -18.50
C ALA A 31 -6.30 -2.21 -19.49
N PRO A 32 -5.91 -1.79 -20.71
CA PRO A 32 -5.30 -2.71 -21.66
C PRO A 32 -3.93 -3.15 -21.13
N GLY A 33 -3.72 -4.45 -21.01
CA GLY A 33 -2.47 -5.01 -20.52
C GLY A 33 -2.54 -6.52 -20.35
N ARG A 34 -1.41 -7.08 -19.89
CA ARG A 34 -1.32 -8.52 -19.62
C ARG A 34 -1.18 -8.73 -18.11
N TYR A 35 -2.13 -9.44 -17.54
CA TYR A 35 -2.05 -9.95 -16.16
C TYR A 35 -1.15 -11.19 -16.10
N THR A 36 -0.33 -11.24 -15.07
CA THR A 36 0.50 -12.40 -14.71
C THR A 36 0.35 -12.61 -13.22
N THR A 37 -0.09 -13.80 -12.82
CA THR A 37 -0.22 -14.16 -11.40
C THR A 37 1.16 -14.33 -10.77
N ILE A 38 1.29 -13.85 -9.55
CA ILE A 38 2.50 -13.96 -8.71
C ILE A 38 2.10 -14.69 -7.44
N ASP A 39 2.39 -15.98 -7.38
CA ASP A 39 2.12 -16.81 -6.20
C ASP A 39 3.42 -17.43 -5.70
N VAL A 40 3.76 -17.15 -4.44
CA VAL A 40 4.91 -17.79 -3.79
C VAL A 40 4.59 -19.27 -3.55
N PRO A 41 5.41 -20.20 -4.05
CA PRO A 41 5.13 -21.63 -3.90
C PRO A 41 4.96 -22.05 -2.45
N GLY A 42 3.81 -22.63 -2.10
CA GLY A 42 3.47 -23.13 -0.77
C GLY A 42 2.98 -22.06 0.22
N ALA A 43 2.81 -20.84 -0.23
CA ALA A 43 2.13 -19.79 0.56
C ALA A 43 0.62 -20.06 0.65
N ALA A 44 0.01 -19.59 1.73
CA ALA A 44 -1.45 -19.50 1.86
C ALA A 44 -1.99 -18.29 1.09
N ASP A 45 -1.31 -17.17 1.19
CA ASP A 45 -1.63 -15.91 0.52
C ASP A 45 -0.37 -15.28 -0.06
N THR A 46 -0.47 -14.59 -1.19
CA THR A 46 0.59 -13.77 -1.76
C THR A 46 0.08 -12.39 -2.11
N VAL A 47 0.78 -11.35 -1.66
CA VAL A 47 0.47 -9.94 -1.93
C VAL A 47 1.68 -9.27 -2.58
N ALA A 48 1.53 -8.81 -3.80
CA ALA A 48 2.53 -8.01 -4.51
C ALA A 48 2.27 -6.53 -4.20
N VAL A 49 3.26 -5.83 -3.61
CA VAL A 49 3.10 -4.45 -3.10
C VAL A 49 3.82 -3.42 -3.96
N GLY A 50 5.01 -3.73 -4.45
CA GLY A 50 5.81 -2.80 -5.22
C GLY A 50 6.47 -3.44 -6.42
N ALA A 51 6.74 -2.65 -7.46
CA ALA A 51 7.51 -3.05 -8.63
C ALA A 51 8.51 -1.96 -9.01
N ASN A 52 9.72 -2.35 -9.39
CA ASN A 52 10.70 -1.42 -9.94
C ASN A 52 10.77 -1.46 -11.48
N ASP A 53 11.52 -0.54 -12.07
CA ASP A 53 11.65 -0.44 -13.53
C ASP A 53 12.45 -1.59 -14.15
N SER A 54 13.14 -2.39 -13.35
CA SER A 54 13.85 -3.59 -13.81
C SER A 54 12.96 -4.85 -13.84
N GLY A 55 11.68 -4.73 -13.44
CA GLY A 55 10.73 -5.84 -13.38
C GLY A 55 10.92 -6.74 -12.15
N VAL A 56 11.51 -6.21 -11.07
CA VAL A 56 11.53 -6.90 -9.78
C VAL A 56 10.29 -6.48 -9.01
N VAL A 57 9.53 -7.46 -8.54
CA VAL A 57 8.36 -7.25 -7.68
C VAL A 57 8.73 -7.53 -6.24
N SER A 58 8.26 -6.71 -5.32
CA SER A 58 8.35 -6.91 -3.86
C SER A 58 6.97 -7.07 -3.26
N GLY A 59 6.92 -7.76 -2.13
CA GLY A 59 5.67 -7.96 -1.43
C GLY A 59 5.87 -8.86 -0.20
N PHE A 60 4.80 -9.48 0.23
CA PHE A 60 4.84 -10.47 1.31
C PHE A 60 3.91 -11.64 1.01
N TYR A 61 4.18 -12.75 1.67
CA TYR A 61 3.33 -13.92 1.64
C TYR A 61 3.08 -14.43 3.06
N THR A 62 1.97 -15.12 3.25
CA THR A 62 1.62 -15.76 4.51
C THR A 62 1.91 -17.26 4.38
N ASP A 63 2.69 -17.80 5.32
CA ASP A 63 2.96 -19.26 5.38
C ASP A 63 1.77 -20.04 5.96
N SER A 64 1.85 -21.36 5.94
CA SER A 64 0.80 -22.24 6.48
C SER A 64 0.57 -22.11 8.00
N ASN A 65 1.46 -21.45 8.74
CA ASN A 65 1.33 -21.16 10.17
C ASN A 65 0.76 -19.76 10.43
N GLY A 66 0.49 -18.98 9.38
CA GLY A 66 0.00 -17.60 9.49
C GLY A 66 1.09 -16.56 9.70
N ASN A 67 2.37 -16.87 9.48
CA ASN A 67 3.45 -15.90 9.59
C ASN A 67 3.67 -15.18 8.26
N ASN A 68 3.98 -13.89 8.34
CA ASN A 68 4.28 -13.08 7.15
C ASN A 68 5.78 -13.03 6.88
N HIS A 69 6.12 -13.24 5.62
CA HIS A 69 7.46 -13.19 5.09
C HIS A 69 7.52 -12.25 3.90
N GLY A 70 8.46 -11.31 3.90
CA GLY A 70 8.72 -10.50 2.72
C GLY A 70 9.29 -11.33 1.57
N PHE A 71 9.05 -10.90 0.33
CA PHE A 71 9.67 -11.53 -0.83
C PHE A 71 10.11 -10.52 -1.89
N LEU A 72 11.03 -10.96 -2.74
CA LEU A 72 11.30 -10.39 -4.06
C LEU A 72 11.02 -11.47 -5.09
N ASP A 73 10.31 -11.12 -6.15
CA ASP A 73 10.20 -11.92 -7.36
C ASP A 73 11.02 -11.30 -8.50
N ARG A 74 11.81 -12.14 -9.16
CA ARG A 74 12.52 -11.82 -10.39
C ARG A 74 12.12 -12.81 -11.46
N ALA A 75 11.07 -12.45 -12.19
CA ALA A 75 10.53 -13.30 -13.28
C ALA A 75 10.27 -14.74 -12.84
N GLY A 76 9.55 -14.95 -11.73
CA GLY A 76 9.21 -16.26 -11.17
C GLY A 76 10.27 -16.86 -10.25
N THR A 77 11.36 -16.14 -9.98
CA THR A 77 12.38 -16.56 -9.00
C THR A 77 12.20 -15.79 -7.71
N PHE A 78 11.65 -16.46 -6.70
CA PHE A 78 11.37 -15.86 -5.40
C PHE A 78 12.58 -15.90 -4.47
N THR A 79 12.80 -14.78 -3.77
CA THR A 79 13.78 -14.65 -2.67
C THR A 79 13.06 -14.14 -1.45
N THR A 80 13.10 -14.89 -0.35
CA THR A 80 12.49 -14.47 0.92
C THR A 80 13.33 -13.39 1.60
N ILE A 81 12.65 -12.37 2.12
CA ILE A 81 13.20 -11.26 2.90
C ILE A 81 12.65 -11.35 4.32
N ASN A 82 13.49 -11.71 5.26
CA ASN A 82 13.12 -11.77 6.69
C ASN A 82 14.09 -10.96 7.53
N VAL A 83 13.56 -10.02 8.30
CA VAL A 83 14.36 -9.30 9.31
C VAL A 83 14.67 -10.28 10.45
N PRO A 84 15.96 -10.47 10.83
CA PRO A 84 16.33 -11.40 11.87
C PRO A 84 15.66 -11.07 13.22
N GLY A 85 14.96 -12.07 13.80
CA GLY A 85 14.26 -11.94 15.08
C GLY A 85 12.86 -11.29 15.00
N ALA A 86 12.39 -10.90 13.82
CA ALA A 86 11.03 -10.41 13.63
C ALA A 86 10.00 -11.53 13.76
N ALA A 87 8.81 -11.20 14.27
CA ALA A 87 7.64 -12.08 14.26
C ALA A 87 6.98 -12.12 12.87
N GLY A 88 7.14 -11.08 12.06
CA GLY A 88 6.68 -10.99 10.68
C GLY A 88 7.42 -9.89 9.93
N THR A 89 7.62 -10.06 8.63
CA THR A 89 8.28 -9.09 7.76
C THR A 89 7.44 -8.80 6.52
N VAL A 90 7.27 -7.53 6.19
CA VAL A 90 6.61 -7.05 4.98
C VAL A 90 7.60 -6.23 4.16
N ALA A 91 7.96 -6.68 2.97
CA ALA A 91 8.79 -5.93 2.02
C ALA A 91 7.87 -5.09 1.12
N THR A 92 7.76 -3.79 1.39
CA THR A 92 6.80 -2.94 0.68
C THR A 92 7.30 -2.55 -0.71
N VAL A 93 8.54 -2.08 -0.83
CA VAL A 93 9.09 -1.63 -2.12
C VAL A 93 10.54 -2.07 -2.29
N VAL A 94 10.90 -2.40 -3.53
CA VAL A 94 12.27 -2.48 -4.02
C VAL A 94 12.49 -1.35 -5.03
N ASN A 95 13.46 -0.47 -4.80
CA ASN A 95 13.79 0.59 -5.78
C ASN A 95 14.70 0.07 -6.92
N ASP A 96 14.99 0.93 -7.92
CA ASP A 96 15.81 0.53 -9.08
C ASP A 96 17.29 0.25 -8.74
N LEU A 97 17.74 0.66 -7.56
CA LEU A 97 19.07 0.33 -7.02
C LEU A 97 19.10 -1.02 -6.31
N GLY A 98 17.96 -1.73 -6.23
CA GLY A 98 17.82 -3.01 -5.53
C GLY A 98 17.77 -2.88 -4.00
N ILE A 99 17.53 -1.68 -3.48
CA ILE A 99 17.34 -1.46 -2.04
C ILE A 99 15.89 -1.79 -1.72
N VAL A 100 15.67 -2.64 -0.71
CA VAL A 100 14.35 -3.03 -0.24
C VAL A 100 14.01 -2.24 1.02
N VAL A 101 12.78 -1.76 1.11
CA VAL A 101 12.22 -1.16 2.31
C VAL A 101 10.92 -1.84 2.71
N GLY A 102 10.53 -1.64 3.94
CA GLY A 102 9.29 -2.14 4.47
C GLY A 102 9.24 -2.00 5.99
N TYR A 103 8.46 -2.83 6.62
CA TYR A 103 8.36 -2.88 8.06
C TYR A 103 8.35 -4.33 8.56
N TYR A 104 8.71 -4.50 9.82
CA TYR A 104 8.61 -5.78 10.53
C TYR A 104 7.90 -5.58 11.86
N ILE A 105 7.32 -6.65 12.35
CA ILE A 105 6.69 -6.70 13.67
C ILE A 105 7.64 -7.46 14.59
N ASP A 106 7.94 -6.88 15.74
CA ASP A 106 8.74 -7.54 16.75
C ASP A 106 7.91 -8.50 17.63
N SER A 107 8.56 -9.16 18.58
CA SER A 107 7.91 -10.11 19.50
C SER A 107 6.90 -9.47 20.47
N SER A 108 6.92 -8.14 20.61
CA SER A 108 5.98 -7.36 21.42
C SER A 108 4.75 -6.92 20.59
N GLY A 109 4.80 -7.08 19.26
CA GLY A 109 3.78 -6.62 18.34
C GLY A 109 3.99 -5.20 17.86
N ASP A 110 5.13 -4.57 18.15
CA ASP A 110 5.47 -3.22 17.74
C ASP A 110 6.01 -3.22 16.30
N ALA A 111 5.61 -2.22 15.51
CA ALA A 111 6.07 -2.07 14.14
C ALA A 111 7.34 -1.23 14.04
N HIS A 112 8.29 -1.70 13.24
CA HIS A 112 9.55 -1.03 12.97
C HIS A 112 9.79 -0.99 11.45
N GLY A 113 10.13 0.16 10.91
CA GLY A 113 10.59 0.26 9.54
C GLY A 113 11.96 -0.39 9.34
N PHE A 114 12.26 -0.84 8.12
CA PHE A 114 13.59 -1.29 7.76
C PHE A 114 14.02 -0.83 6.37
N VAL A 115 15.34 -0.78 6.20
CA VAL A 115 16.01 -0.73 4.89
C VAL A 115 16.93 -1.94 4.80
N ASP A 116 16.77 -2.73 3.76
CA ASP A 116 17.69 -3.81 3.39
C ASP A 116 18.55 -3.42 2.19
N ARG A 117 19.87 -3.50 2.36
CA ARG A 117 20.86 -3.37 1.30
C ARG A 117 21.60 -4.68 1.14
N ALA A 118 21.12 -5.53 0.26
CA ALA A 118 21.73 -6.84 -0.03
C ALA A 118 21.93 -7.72 1.23
N GLY A 119 20.88 -7.88 2.05
CA GLY A 119 20.88 -8.68 3.27
C GLY A 119 21.41 -7.96 4.52
N ARG A 120 21.70 -6.64 4.41
CA ARG A 120 22.09 -5.80 5.54
C ARG A 120 20.92 -4.92 5.97
N PHE A 121 20.23 -5.35 7.00
CA PHE A 121 19.09 -4.64 7.56
C PHE A 121 19.50 -3.46 8.44
N THR A 122 18.81 -2.35 8.29
CA THR A 122 18.89 -1.18 9.17
C THR A 122 17.48 -0.82 9.60
N THR A 123 17.23 -0.79 10.92
CA THR A 123 15.94 -0.40 11.48
C THR A 123 15.73 1.11 11.37
N ILE A 124 14.49 1.49 11.08
CA ILE A 124 14.01 2.87 11.05
C ILE A 124 12.90 3.02 12.08
N ASN A 125 13.13 3.90 13.05
CA ASN A 125 12.14 4.29 14.06
C ASN A 125 11.90 5.80 13.92
N ALA A 126 10.74 6.19 13.41
CA ALA A 126 10.38 7.58 13.24
C ALA A 126 10.01 8.19 14.61
N PRO A 127 10.37 9.46 14.85
CA PRO A 127 9.97 10.16 16.08
C PRO A 127 8.45 10.21 16.25
N GLY A 128 7.96 9.98 17.47
CA GLY A 128 6.55 10.01 17.81
C GLY A 128 5.82 8.68 17.65
N ALA A 129 6.48 7.64 17.12
CA ALA A 129 5.92 6.30 17.07
C ALA A 129 5.63 5.78 18.49
N GLY A 130 4.47 5.15 18.68
CA GLY A 130 4.10 4.54 19.95
C GLY A 130 4.77 3.18 20.15
N PRO A 131 5.00 2.74 21.40
CA PRO A 131 5.68 1.49 21.72
C PRO A 131 4.70 0.36 22.04
N GLY A 132 3.53 0.33 21.47
CA GLY A 132 2.50 -0.67 21.77
C GLY A 132 2.15 -1.54 20.58
N SER A 133 1.62 -2.73 20.84
CA SER A 133 1.18 -3.65 19.79
C SER A 133 0.26 -2.95 18.78
N GLY A 134 0.62 -3.04 17.49
CA GLY A 134 -0.06 -2.35 16.40
C GLY A 134 0.29 -0.87 16.27
N GLN A 135 1.21 -0.37 17.08
CA GLN A 135 1.80 0.97 16.98
C GLN A 135 3.20 0.88 16.37
N GLY A 136 3.86 2.02 16.20
CA GLY A 136 5.24 2.01 15.70
C GLY A 136 5.44 2.76 14.40
N THR A 137 6.45 2.32 13.62
CA THR A 137 6.87 2.93 12.36
C THR A 137 6.57 2.00 11.19
N PHE A 138 5.79 2.47 10.26
CA PHE A 138 5.45 1.78 9.02
C PHE A 138 6.11 2.50 7.84
N VAL A 139 7.18 1.90 7.31
CA VAL A 139 7.81 2.37 6.07
C VAL A 139 7.01 1.78 4.91
N ALA A 140 6.41 2.64 4.11
CA ALA A 140 5.56 2.26 2.99
C ALA A 140 6.32 2.25 1.66
N ASN A 141 7.23 3.21 1.44
CA ASN A 141 7.92 3.36 0.16
C ASN A 141 9.30 4.01 0.31
N MET A 142 10.17 3.78 -0.69
CA MET A 142 11.39 4.53 -0.94
C MET A 142 11.52 4.81 -2.43
N ASN A 143 11.74 6.08 -2.80
CA ASN A 143 12.04 6.42 -4.18
C ASN A 143 13.51 6.11 -4.58
N ASN A 144 13.86 6.30 -5.85
CA ASN A 144 15.22 6.04 -6.35
C ASN A 144 16.27 7.02 -5.81
N LEU A 145 15.86 8.16 -5.27
CA LEU A 145 16.74 9.13 -4.60
C LEU A 145 17.01 8.79 -3.13
N GLY A 146 16.43 7.67 -2.62
CA GLY A 146 16.59 7.24 -1.23
C GLY A 146 15.74 8.00 -0.22
N VAL A 147 14.73 8.73 -0.67
CA VAL A 147 13.74 9.36 0.20
C VAL A 147 12.69 8.33 0.58
N ILE A 148 12.47 8.16 1.88
CA ILE A 148 11.50 7.21 2.45
C ILE A 148 10.20 7.94 2.76
N ALA A 149 9.08 7.32 2.48
CA ALA A 149 7.75 7.72 2.90
C ALA A 149 7.09 6.63 3.76
N GLY A 150 6.21 7.04 4.64
CA GLY A 150 5.48 6.14 5.51
C GLY A 150 4.66 6.90 6.54
N PHE A 151 4.24 6.19 7.57
CA PHE A 151 3.50 6.77 8.68
C PHE A 151 3.92 6.12 10.01
N THR A 152 3.64 6.81 11.11
CA THR A 152 3.70 6.26 12.46
C THR A 152 2.30 6.12 13.01
N ILE A 153 2.11 5.16 13.92
CA ILE A 153 0.97 5.12 14.83
C ILE A 153 1.52 5.44 16.22
N ASP A 154 1.03 6.54 16.80
CA ASP A 154 1.47 7.00 18.11
C ASP A 154 0.84 6.20 19.27
N SER A 155 1.21 6.51 20.51
CA SER A 155 0.68 5.86 21.72
C SER A 155 -0.82 6.06 21.95
N SER A 156 -1.45 6.99 21.25
CA SER A 156 -2.90 7.24 21.25
C SER A 156 -3.62 6.52 20.12
N GLY A 157 -2.87 5.85 19.21
CA GLY A 157 -3.39 5.18 18.03
C GLY A 157 -3.65 6.13 16.86
N VAL A 158 -3.12 7.36 16.88
CA VAL A 158 -3.27 8.34 15.80
C VAL A 158 -2.16 8.15 14.76
N GLN A 159 -2.52 8.27 13.50
CA GLN A 159 -1.60 8.13 12.37
C GLN A 159 -0.95 9.47 12.01
N HIS A 160 0.37 9.45 11.78
CA HIS A 160 1.13 10.61 11.35
C HIS A 160 2.01 10.25 10.16
N GLY A 161 1.70 10.82 9.00
CA GLY A 161 2.51 10.63 7.80
C GLY A 161 3.89 11.26 7.95
N PHE A 162 4.90 10.66 7.33
CA PHE A 162 6.25 11.23 7.31
C PHE A 162 6.97 11.02 5.98
N ILE A 163 7.96 11.88 5.76
CA ILE A 163 9.03 11.69 4.78
C ILE A 163 10.35 11.72 5.55
N ASP A 164 11.22 10.73 5.29
CA ASP A 164 12.60 10.71 5.80
C ASP A 164 13.59 10.92 4.66
N ARG A 165 14.47 11.91 4.85
CA ARG A 165 15.62 12.18 3.98
C ARG A 165 16.90 11.95 4.76
N ALA A 166 17.42 10.72 4.69
CA ALA A 166 18.66 10.31 5.36
C ALA A 166 18.67 10.59 6.87
N GLY A 167 17.61 10.19 7.58
CA GLY A 167 17.44 10.38 9.04
C GLY A 167 16.84 11.73 9.44
N ARG A 168 16.44 12.56 8.46
CA ARG A 168 15.73 13.82 8.71
C ARG A 168 14.25 13.66 8.41
N PHE A 169 13.49 13.39 9.45
CA PHE A 169 12.04 13.21 9.37
C PHE A 169 11.31 14.56 9.22
N THR A 170 10.34 14.57 8.34
CA THR A 170 9.37 15.66 8.16
C THR A 170 7.98 15.07 8.24
N THR A 171 7.18 15.52 9.20
CA THR A 171 5.79 15.07 9.36
C THR A 171 4.91 15.70 8.29
N ILE A 172 3.99 14.89 7.76
CA ILE A 172 2.96 15.31 6.80
C ILE A 172 1.61 14.95 7.41
N ASN A 173 0.95 15.92 8.00
CA ASN A 173 -0.39 15.77 8.53
C ASN A 173 -1.35 16.65 7.74
N ASN A 174 -2.46 16.06 7.28
CA ASN A 174 -3.53 16.85 6.69
C ASN A 174 -4.27 17.63 7.81
N PRO A 175 -4.51 18.94 7.66
CA PRO A 175 -5.16 19.74 8.69
C PRO A 175 -6.61 19.31 8.99
N ASN A 176 -7.26 18.57 8.09
CA ASN A 176 -8.61 18.05 8.27
C ASN A 176 -8.64 16.65 8.93
N ALA A 177 -7.47 16.05 9.17
CA ALA A 177 -7.40 14.75 9.82
C ALA A 177 -7.88 14.83 11.27
N GLY A 178 -8.58 13.80 11.71
CA GLY A 178 -8.98 13.62 13.10
C GLY A 178 -7.78 13.22 13.98
N THR A 179 -7.98 13.27 15.29
CA THR A 179 -6.94 13.02 16.31
C THR A 179 -7.34 11.91 17.29
N ALA A 180 -8.36 11.14 16.98
CA ALA A 180 -8.73 9.95 17.76
C ALA A 180 -7.98 8.71 17.24
N SER A 181 -7.99 7.64 18.02
CA SER A 181 -7.42 6.35 17.61
C SER A 181 -8.03 5.87 16.29
N GLY A 182 -7.17 5.45 15.35
CA GLY A 182 -7.57 5.05 14.00
C GLY A 182 -7.79 6.21 13.02
N GLN A 183 -7.61 7.45 13.47
CA GLN A 183 -7.64 8.65 12.62
C GLN A 183 -6.24 9.18 12.39
N GLY A 184 -6.11 10.23 11.57
CA GLY A 184 -4.83 10.84 11.27
C GLY A 184 -4.52 10.85 9.78
N THR A 185 -3.25 10.90 9.45
CA THR A 185 -2.76 10.91 8.07
C THR A 185 -1.77 9.80 7.86
N ASP A 186 -1.94 8.99 6.83
CA ASP A 186 -0.91 8.10 6.32
C ASP A 186 -0.32 8.64 5.00
N VAL A 187 0.94 8.33 4.74
CA VAL A 187 1.62 8.56 3.46
C VAL A 187 2.09 7.21 2.95
N GLY A 188 1.47 6.76 1.85
CA GLY A 188 1.71 5.44 1.29
C GLY A 188 2.88 5.41 0.30
N TYR A 189 3.05 6.44 -0.54
CA TYR A 189 4.05 6.41 -1.62
C TYR A 189 4.71 7.77 -1.85
N ILE A 190 5.91 7.74 -2.44
CA ILE A 190 6.63 8.92 -2.91
C ILE A 190 7.35 8.61 -4.21
N ASN A 191 7.18 9.45 -5.26
CA ASN A 191 7.92 9.34 -6.51
C ASN A 191 9.24 10.13 -6.47
N ASP A 192 10.06 10.05 -7.53
CA ASP A 192 11.34 10.77 -7.61
C ASP A 192 11.18 12.29 -7.70
N LEU A 193 10.02 12.78 -8.10
CA LEU A 193 9.67 14.21 -8.11
C LEU A 193 9.24 14.73 -6.73
N GLY A 194 9.15 13.85 -5.72
CA GLY A 194 8.73 14.19 -4.36
C GLY A 194 7.22 14.36 -4.19
N GLN A 195 6.42 13.90 -5.14
CA GLN A 195 4.97 13.82 -5.00
C GLN A 195 4.63 12.58 -4.16
N VAL A 196 3.61 12.69 -3.35
CA VAL A 196 3.16 11.63 -2.44
C VAL A 196 1.71 11.26 -2.71
N THR A 197 1.36 10.02 -2.36
CA THR A 197 -0.03 9.55 -2.19
C THR A 197 -0.26 9.11 -0.76
N GLY A 198 -1.52 9.02 -0.37
CA GLY A 198 -1.93 8.55 0.94
C GLY A 198 -3.39 8.84 1.20
N ALA A 199 -3.76 8.76 2.46
CA ALA A 199 -5.10 9.09 2.92
C ALA A 199 -5.05 9.83 4.27
N TYR A 200 -6.14 10.47 4.61
CA TYR A 200 -6.38 10.93 5.97
C TYR A 200 -7.79 10.56 6.40
N THR A 201 -7.91 10.23 7.67
CA THR A 201 -9.22 9.92 8.29
C THR A 201 -9.65 11.11 9.12
N GLU A 202 -10.82 11.65 8.80
CA GLU A 202 -11.45 12.79 9.48
C GLU A 202 -12.03 12.39 10.84
N SER A 203 -12.42 13.37 11.66
CA SER A 203 -13.03 13.15 12.97
C SER A 203 -14.39 12.42 12.93
N ASN A 204 -15.05 12.41 11.78
CA ASN A 204 -16.28 11.65 11.51
C ASN A 204 -16.02 10.23 10.97
N ASN A 205 -14.74 9.80 10.92
CA ASN A 205 -14.25 8.55 10.35
C ASN A 205 -14.40 8.41 8.83
N ASN A 206 -14.60 9.49 8.10
CA ASN A 206 -14.47 9.47 6.65
C ASN A 206 -12.99 9.40 6.26
N THR A 207 -12.66 8.51 5.33
CA THR A 207 -11.31 8.43 4.76
C THR A 207 -11.28 9.19 3.42
N VAL A 208 -10.28 10.05 3.26
CA VAL A 208 -10.11 10.89 2.08
C VAL A 208 -8.74 10.64 1.48
N ALA A 209 -8.70 10.07 0.28
CA ALA A 209 -7.47 9.83 -0.45
C ALA A 209 -6.90 11.13 -1.03
N PHE A 210 -5.58 11.22 -1.09
CA PHE A 210 -4.89 12.37 -1.66
C PHE A 210 -3.69 11.97 -2.52
N ALA A 211 -3.33 12.89 -3.42
CA ALA A 211 -2.07 12.88 -4.16
C ALA A 211 -1.53 14.30 -4.33
N GLY A 212 -0.22 14.45 -4.47
CA GLY A 212 0.39 15.73 -4.78
C GLY A 212 1.72 15.98 -4.06
N SER A 213 2.24 17.20 -4.16
CA SER A 213 3.45 17.58 -3.44
C SER A 213 3.11 17.94 -1.98
N PRO A 214 4.01 17.68 -1.03
CA PRO A 214 3.84 18.14 0.35
C PRO A 214 3.48 19.63 0.41
N GLY A 215 2.39 19.96 1.13
CA GLY A 215 1.82 21.31 1.18
C GLY A 215 0.89 21.71 0.02
N ARG A 216 0.72 20.83 -0.98
CA ARG A 216 -0.24 20.97 -2.10
C ARG A 216 -0.90 19.65 -2.43
N LEU A 217 -1.50 19.03 -1.43
CA LEU A 217 -2.22 17.78 -1.57
C LEU A 217 -3.62 18.05 -2.15
N THR A 218 -4.02 17.27 -3.13
CA THR A 218 -5.35 17.31 -3.74
C THR A 218 -6.07 15.99 -3.49
N THR A 219 -7.37 16.08 -3.24
CA THR A 219 -8.21 14.89 -3.07
C THR A 219 -8.26 14.09 -4.37
N VAL A 220 -8.17 12.77 -4.23
CA VAL A 220 -8.41 11.80 -5.29
C VAL A 220 -9.72 11.08 -4.98
N SER A 221 -10.66 11.07 -5.93
CA SER A 221 -11.94 10.37 -5.80
C SER A 221 -12.32 9.80 -7.14
N ASP A 222 -12.45 8.48 -7.22
CA ASP A 222 -12.94 7.82 -8.42
C ASP A 222 -14.42 8.21 -8.63
N PRO A 223 -14.83 8.64 -9.84
CA PRO A 223 -16.22 9.00 -10.13
C PRO A 223 -17.22 7.85 -9.98
N LEU A 224 -16.75 6.61 -10.03
CA LEU A 224 -17.59 5.41 -9.85
C LEU A 224 -17.71 5.00 -8.38
N ALA A 225 -16.80 5.49 -7.55
CA ALA A 225 -16.73 5.14 -6.15
C ALA A 225 -17.84 5.81 -5.33
N PRO A 226 -18.44 5.14 -4.35
CA PRO A 226 -19.19 5.80 -3.29
C PRO A 226 -18.35 6.88 -2.59
N ALA A 227 -18.99 7.87 -2.01
CA ALA A 227 -18.27 8.91 -1.28
C ALA A 227 -17.38 8.30 -0.17
N PHE A 228 -16.14 8.76 -0.08
CA PHE A 228 -15.15 8.32 0.93
C PHE A 228 -14.73 6.84 0.85
N SER A 229 -14.91 6.19 -0.31
CA SER A 229 -14.48 4.80 -0.52
C SER A 229 -13.24 4.66 -1.40
N THR A 230 -12.67 5.75 -1.91
CA THR A 230 -11.44 5.74 -2.73
C THR A 230 -10.21 5.78 -1.83
N LEU A 231 -9.25 4.91 -2.11
CA LEU A 231 -7.92 4.86 -1.49
C LEU A 231 -6.86 5.01 -2.58
N THR A 232 -5.80 5.78 -2.32
CA THR A 232 -4.64 5.86 -3.22
C THR A 232 -3.52 4.99 -2.67
N ALA A 233 -2.93 4.17 -3.54
CA ALA A 233 -1.79 3.34 -3.21
C ALA A 233 -0.48 4.01 -3.65
N ALA A 234 -0.25 4.18 -4.97
CA ALA A 234 1.03 4.62 -5.49
C ALA A 234 0.91 5.72 -6.55
N ILE A 235 2.04 6.39 -6.82
CA ILE A 235 2.19 7.39 -7.88
C ILE A 235 3.56 7.21 -8.55
N ASN A 236 3.62 7.19 -9.88
CA ASN A 236 4.87 7.17 -10.62
C ASN A 236 5.33 8.59 -11.03
N ASP A 237 6.50 8.70 -11.67
CA ASP A 237 7.07 10.00 -12.10
C ASP A 237 6.30 10.66 -13.24
N ALA A 238 5.51 9.89 -14.00
CA ALA A 238 4.58 10.45 -14.98
C ALA A 238 3.32 11.06 -14.36
N GLY A 239 3.15 10.96 -13.03
CA GLY A 239 1.99 11.44 -12.30
C GLY A 239 0.77 10.54 -12.43
N VAL A 240 0.96 9.29 -12.86
CA VAL A 240 -0.11 8.28 -12.84
C VAL A 240 -0.27 7.81 -11.39
N VAL A 241 -1.47 7.99 -10.85
CA VAL A 241 -1.87 7.49 -9.53
C VAL A 241 -2.60 6.17 -9.71
N VAL A 242 -2.29 5.18 -8.88
CA VAL A 242 -3.06 3.94 -8.77
C VAL A 242 -3.63 3.79 -7.38
N GLY A 243 -4.67 2.99 -7.28
CA GLY A 243 -5.34 2.72 -6.02
C GLY A 243 -6.58 1.86 -6.23
N GLU A 244 -7.48 1.95 -5.28
CA GLU A 244 -8.68 1.14 -5.24
C GLU A 244 -9.86 1.92 -4.66
N TRP A 245 -11.04 1.42 -4.86
CA TRP A 245 -12.24 1.85 -4.16
C TRP A 245 -13.11 0.63 -3.85
N PHE A 246 -13.97 0.73 -2.85
CA PHE A 246 -14.89 -0.35 -2.50
C PHE A 246 -16.35 0.06 -2.74
N ASP A 247 -17.11 -0.89 -3.26
CA ASP A 247 -18.52 -0.71 -3.54
C ASP A 247 -19.39 -0.92 -2.28
N ALA A 248 -20.71 -0.86 -2.45
CA ALA A 248 -21.68 -1.05 -1.37
C ALA A 248 -21.67 -2.48 -0.75
N ASN A 249 -21.10 -3.45 -1.45
CA ASN A 249 -20.93 -4.83 -1.00
C ASN A 249 -19.58 -5.07 -0.35
N ALA A 250 -18.75 -4.02 -0.21
CA ALA A 250 -17.35 -4.07 0.20
C ALA A 250 -16.44 -4.85 -0.76
N THR A 251 -16.81 -4.95 -2.03
CA THR A 251 -15.93 -5.47 -3.09
C THR A 251 -14.95 -4.38 -3.52
N PHE A 252 -13.69 -4.72 -3.63
CA PHE A 252 -12.64 -3.79 -4.03
C PHE A 252 -12.45 -3.78 -5.55
N HIS A 253 -12.29 -2.57 -6.09
CA HIS A 253 -12.09 -2.28 -7.51
C HIS A 253 -10.83 -1.44 -7.68
N GLY A 254 -9.87 -1.96 -8.43
CA GLY A 254 -8.65 -1.23 -8.73
C GLY A 254 -8.86 -0.12 -9.75
N PHE A 255 -8.03 0.92 -9.71
CA PHE A 255 -7.98 1.95 -10.73
C PHE A 255 -6.57 2.46 -11.01
N SER A 256 -6.37 3.03 -12.20
CA SER A 256 -5.33 4.00 -12.47
C SER A 256 -5.94 5.34 -12.85
N ALA A 257 -5.32 6.45 -12.42
CA ALA A 257 -5.79 7.79 -12.72
C ALA A 257 -4.64 8.63 -13.29
N SER A 258 -4.89 9.28 -14.42
CA SER A 258 -3.96 10.20 -15.07
C SER A 258 -4.72 11.41 -15.60
N HIS A 259 -4.28 12.63 -15.20
CA HIS A 259 -4.89 13.90 -15.62
C HIS A 259 -6.42 13.95 -15.38
N GLY A 260 -6.91 13.31 -14.31
CA GLY A 260 -8.33 13.25 -13.95
C GLY A 260 -9.13 12.21 -14.71
N VAL A 261 -8.51 11.39 -15.56
CA VAL A 261 -9.14 10.25 -16.23
C VAL A 261 -8.86 8.98 -15.43
N PHE A 262 -9.90 8.31 -14.98
CA PHE A 262 -9.83 7.04 -14.25
C PHE A 262 -10.05 5.87 -15.21
N THR A 263 -9.22 4.85 -15.05
CA THR A 263 -9.28 3.60 -15.82
C THR A 263 -9.35 2.44 -14.83
N PRO A 264 -10.40 1.60 -14.86
CA PRO A 264 -10.51 0.47 -13.94
C PRO A 264 -9.43 -0.57 -14.20
N ILE A 265 -9.02 -1.23 -13.12
CA ILE A 265 -8.08 -2.36 -13.10
C ILE A 265 -8.79 -3.49 -12.40
N GLU A 266 -9.12 -4.54 -13.16
CA GLU A 266 -9.82 -5.72 -12.66
C GLU A 266 -9.04 -6.95 -13.10
N ASP A 267 -8.46 -7.67 -12.14
CA ASP A 267 -7.82 -8.96 -12.44
C ASP A 267 -8.91 -9.98 -12.77
N PRO A 268 -8.88 -10.59 -13.96
CA PRO A 268 -9.86 -11.63 -14.33
C PRO A 268 -9.88 -12.84 -13.42
N ALA A 269 -8.81 -13.09 -12.66
CA ALA A 269 -8.73 -14.18 -11.68
C ALA A 269 -9.39 -13.83 -10.33
N GLY A 270 -9.56 -12.55 -10.03
CA GLY A 270 -10.19 -12.08 -8.79
C GLY A 270 -11.71 -12.07 -8.91
N THR A 271 -12.38 -13.01 -8.23
CA THR A 271 -13.84 -13.11 -8.23
C THR A 271 -14.49 -12.29 -7.11
N GLU A 272 -13.72 -11.95 -6.05
CA GLU A 272 -14.19 -11.23 -4.86
C GLU A 272 -13.55 -9.84 -4.72
N GLY A 273 -12.72 -9.43 -5.68
CA GLY A 273 -12.15 -8.08 -5.74
C GLY A 273 -10.72 -8.02 -6.23
N THR A 274 -10.30 -6.80 -6.61
CA THR A 274 -8.95 -6.47 -7.06
C THR A 274 -8.42 -5.32 -6.24
N HIS A 275 -7.26 -5.54 -5.63
CA HIS A 275 -6.50 -4.55 -4.88
C HIS A 275 -5.28 -4.11 -5.68
N VAL A 276 -5.01 -2.81 -5.72
CA VAL A 276 -3.87 -2.25 -6.45
C VAL A 276 -2.97 -1.51 -5.49
N ASP A 277 -1.70 -1.96 -5.36
CA ASP A 277 -0.76 -1.50 -4.34
C ASP A 277 0.41 -0.68 -4.90
N GLY A 278 0.84 -0.95 -6.14
CA GLY A 278 2.05 -0.32 -6.67
C GLY A 278 2.04 -0.06 -8.18
N ILE A 279 2.86 0.91 -8.60
CA ILE A 279 3.14 1.21 -10.00
C ILE A 279 4.61 1.59 -10.19
N SER A 280 5.27 1.03 -11.19
CA SER A 280 6.62 1.45 -11.60
C SER A 280 6.58 2.65 -12.55
N ASN A 281 7.75 3.29 -12.80
CA ASN A 281 7.84 4.37 -13.80
C ASN A 281 7.63 3.87 -15.25
N ARG A 282 7.76 2.57 -15.48
CA ARG A 282 7.40 1.93 -16.77
C ARG A 282 5.92 1.59 -16.90
N GLY A 283 5.11 1.90 -15.88
CA GLY A 283 3.68 1.65 -15.87
C GLY A 283 3.29 0.19 -15.57
N VAL A 284 4.21 -0.61 -15.04
CA VAL A 284 3.87 -1.93 -14.50
C VAL A 284 3.13 -1.72 -13.19
N ILE A 285 1.93 -2.27 -13.09
CA ILE A 285 1.07 -2.17 -11.91
C ILE A 285 1.07 -3.53 -11.19
N VAL A 286 1.12 -3.50 -9.87
CA VAL A 286 1.06 -4.70 -9.03
C VAL A 286 0.02 -4.55 -7.94
N GLY A 287 -0.45 -5.68 -7.46
CA GLY A 287 -1.42 -5.78 -6.40
C GLY A 287 -1.78 -7.23 -6.12
N PHE A 288 -2.96 -7.45 -5.62
CA PHE A 288 -3.50 -8.80 -5.43
C PHE A 288 -4.98 -8.85 -5.75
N SER A 289 -5.45 -10.03 -6.11
CA SER A 289 -6.86 -10.34 -6.28
C SER A 289 -7.31 -11.38 -5.27
N VAL A 290 -8.60 -11.41 -4.98
CA VAL A 290 -9.21 -12.32 -4.02
C VAL A 290 -10.06 -13.34 -4.78
N ASP A 291 -9.78 -14.63 -4.58
CA ASP A 291 -10.54 -15.72 -5.17
C ASP A 291 -11.85 -16.01 -4.42
N SER A 292 -12.70 -16.89 -4.95
CA SER A 292 -13.97 -17.28 -4.34
C SER A 292 -13.83 -18.03 -3.00
N SER A 293 -12.62 -18.42 -2.62
CA SER A 293 -12.30 -19.06 -1.34
C SER A 293 -11.76 -18.06 -0.32
N GLY A 294 -11.53 -16.82 -0.75
CA GLY A 294 -10.95 -15.74 0.06
C GLY A 294 -9.41 -15.78 0.12
N ASN A 295 -8.73 -16.53 -0.75
CA ASN A 295 -7.28 -16.52 -0.83
C ASN A 295 -6.78 -15.34 -1.67
N PHE A 296 -5.59 -14.83 -1.36
CA PHE A 296 -4.97 -13.71 -2.05
C PHE A 296 -3.92 -14.19 -3.03
N HIS A 297 -4.08 -13.75 -4.28
CA HIS A 297 -3.17 -14.01 -5.37
C HIS A 297 -2.55 -12.72 -5.86
N GLY A 298 -1.23 -12.59 -5.72
CA GLY A 298 -0.50 -11.45 -6.26
C GLY A 298 -0.63 -11.39 -7.78
N PHE A 299 -0.64 -10.19 -8.34
CA PHE A 299 -0.58 -10.01 -9.79
C PHE A 299 0.39 -8.91 -10.23
N GLU A 300 0.84 -9.03 -11.46
CA GLU A 300 1.48 -7.97 -12.25
C GLU A 300 0.60 -7.69 -13.47
N LEU A 301 0.27 -6.42 -13.70
CA LEU A 301 -0.34 -5.91 -14.93
C LEU A 301 0.74 -5.14 -15.71
N SER A 302 1.25 -5.77 -16.77
CA SER A 302 2.17 -5.12 -17.70
C SER A 302 1.40 -4.31 -18.76
N PRO A 303 1.85 -3.09 -19.13
CA PRO A 303 1.24 -2.31 -20.20
C PRO A 303 1.17 -3.09 -21.53
N ALA A 304 0.15 -2.83 -22.34
CA ALA A 304 0.11 -3.31 -23.72
C ALA A 304 1.31 -2.75 -24.51
N ARG A 305 1.95 -3.63 -25.28
CA ARG A 305 3.09 -3.27 -26.16
C ARG A 305 2.61 -2.56 -27.41
#